data_87b3a1c7c21e2c6e241cf16a0aadc10a
#
_entry.id   87b3a1c7c21e2c6e241cf16a0aadc10a
#
_cell.length_a   1.000
_cell.length_b   1.000
_cell.length_c   1.000
_cell.angle_alpha   90.00
_cell.angle_beta   90.00
_cell.angle_gamma   90.00
#
_symmetry.space_group_name_H-M   'P 1'
#
loop_
_entity.id
_entity.type
_entity.pdbx_description
1 polymer ?
#
loop_
_entity_poly.entity_id
_entity_poly.type
_entity_poly.pdbx_seq_one_letter_code
_entity_poly.pdbx_strand_id
1 'polypeptide(L)'
;MDTQFDQGLARRKQVMGEDFVAKAFAGATDFTLPMQQYITRNAWGDVWQREGLDLKTRSLITVAMLTALGKQHELKGQVRGALNNGASVAEIQEVLLHASIYCGVPAAVEAFRSAAEVVDGSGVSSARGVPIAGVD
;
A
#
# COMPACT_ATOMS: atom_id res chain seq x y z
N MET A 1 7.43 11.41 27.01
CA MET A 1 6.85 11.64 25.68
C MET A 1 7.58 10.80 24.65
N ASP A 2 6.89 10.03 23.82
CA ASP A 2 7.52 9.15 22.85
C ASP A 2 7.51 9.83 21.47
N THR A 3 8.56 10.61 21.22
CA THR A 3 8.69 11.40 19.97
C THR A 3 8.72 10.50 18.74
N GLN A 4 9.38 9.36 18.81
CA GLN A 4 9.44 8.42 17.69
C GLN A 4 8.06 7.85 17.35
N PHE A 5 7.29 7.49 18.36
CA PHE A 5 5.92 7.05 18.18
C PHE A 5 5.05 8.15 17.58
N ASP A 6 5.15 9.37 18.10
CA ASP A 6 4.35 10.50 17.64
C ASP A 6 4.64 10.85 16.19
N GLN A 7 5.91 10.86 15.81
CA GLN A 7 6.33 11.07 14.41
C GLN A 7 5.84 9.94 13.51
N GLY A 8 5.92 8.71 14.01
CA GLY A 8 5.43 7.52 13.30
C GLY A 8 3.93 7.57 13.08
N LEU A 9 3.19 7.97 14.10
CA LEU A 9 1.73 8.10 14.01
C LEU A 9 1.34 9.14 12.95
N ALA A 10 2.00 10.29 12.96
CA ALA A 10 1.76 11.35 11.98
C ALA A 10 2.06 10.87 10.56
N ARG A 11 3.20 10.20 10.36
CA ARG A 11 3.58 9.67 9.04
C ARG A 11 2.61 8.59 8.57
N ARG A 12 2.23 7.67 9.46
CA ARG A 12 1.27 6.61 9.14
C ARG A 12 -0.07 7.19 8.68
N LYS A 13 -0.55 8.21 9.37
CA LYS A 13 -1.79 8.92 8.99
C LYS A 13 -1.65 9.62 7.64
N GLN A 14 -0.51 10.24 7.39
CA GLN A 14 -0.23 10.92 6.13
C GLN A 14 -0.30 9.96 4.95
N VAL A 15 0.29 8.78 5.08
CA VAL A 15 0.39 7.80 4.00
C VAL A 15 -0.87 6.94 3.89
N MET A 16 -1.32 6.39 5.01
CA MET A 16 -2.42 5.42 5.02
C MET A 16 -3.80 6.06 5.18
N GLY A 17 -3.85 7.32 5.62
CA GLY A 17 -5.09 8.02 5.89
C GLY A 17 -5.48 7.95 7.37
N GLU A 18 -6.10 9.02 7.87
CA GLU A 18 -6.48 9.12 9.27
C GLU A 18 -7.52 8.06 9.67
N ASP A 19 -8.51 7.82 8.81
CA ASP A 19 -9.57 6.84 9.09
C ASP A 19 -9.02 5.42 9.18
N PHE A 20 -8.10 5.07 8.29
CA PHE A 20 -7.45 3.76 8.31
C PHE A 20 -6.72 3.55 9.64
N VAL A 21 -5.94 4.53 10.06
CA VAL A 21 -5.16 4.44 11.29
C VAL A 21 -6.08 4.41 12.53
N ALA A 22 -7.12 5.25 12.54
CA ALA A 22 -8.09 5.27 13.62
C ALA A 22 -8.77 3.91 13.78
N LYS A 23 -9.17 3.29 12.67
CA LYS A 23 -9.79 1.96 12.68
C LYS A 23 -8.83 0.88 13.14
N ALA A 24 -7.55 0.97 12.75
CA ALA A 24 -6.54 0.02 13.19
C ALA A 24 -6.37 0.01 14.71
N PHE A 25 -6.33 1.19 15.32
CA PHE A 25 -6.23 1.29 16.78
C PHE A 25 -7.54 0.96 17.49
N ALA A 26 -8.68 1.39 16.94
CA ALA A 26 -9.99 1.09 17.52
C ALA A 26 -10.30 -0.41 17.51
N GLY A 27 -9.84 -1.14 16.50
CA GLY A 27 -10.01 -2.59 16.40
C GLY A 27 -8.99 -3.40 17.19
N ALA A 28 -7.99 -2.74 17.79
CA ALA A 28 -6.95 -3.44 18.53
C ALA A 28 -7.48 -3.94 19.88
N THR A 29 -7.07 -5.14 20.23
CA THR A 29 -7.33 -5.74 21.54
C THR A 29 -6.07 -5.66 22.39
N ASP A 30 -6.16 -6.07 23.67
CA ASP A 30 -4.96 -6.16 24.50
C ASP A 30 -3.89 -7.05 23.88
N PHE A 31 -4.30 -8.07 23.14
CA PHE A 31 -3.39 -8.97 22.47
C PHE A 31 -2.73 -8.33 21.24
N THR A 32 -3.48 -7.59 20.44
CA THR A 32 -2.98 -7.05 19.16
C THR A 32 -2.39 -5.65 19.28
N LEU A 33 -2.73 -4.90 20.32
CA LEU A 33 -2.26 -3.52 20.49
C LEU A 33 -0.73 -3.38 20.45
N PRO A 34 0.05 -4.27 21.10
CA PRO A 34 1.51 -4.15 21.02
C PRO A 34 2.05 -4.16 19.60
N MET A 35 1.40 -4.89 18.68
CA MET A 35 1.80 -4.90 17.28
C MET A 35 1.54 -3.55 16.60
N GLN A 36 0.37 -2.95 16.87
CA GLN A 36 0.07 -1.62 16.33
C GLN A 36 1.05 -0.56 16.84
N GLN A 37 1.42 -0.65 18.12
CA GLN A 37 2.41 0.26 18.71
C GLN A 37 3.80 0.03 18.11
N TYR A 38 4.19 -1.22 17.93
CA TYR A 38 5.50 -1.58 17.37
C TYR A 38 5.65 -1.08 15.93
N ILE A 39 4.68 -1.35 15.07
CA ILE A 39 4.77 -0.92 13.66
C ILE A 39 4.71 0.60 13.54
N THR A 40 3.93 1.26 14.39
CA THR A 40 3.86 2.73 14.37
C THR A 40 5.20 3.33 14.74
N ARG A 41 5.85 2.81 15.78
CA ARG A 41 7.14 3.32 16.23
C ARG A 41 8.29 2.94 15.28
N ASN A 42 8.34 1.69 14.85
CA ASN A 42 9.53 1.15 14.19
C ASN A 42 9.45 1.17 12.67
N ALA A 43 8.28 0.93 12.08
CA ALA A 43 8.13 1.10 10.65
C ALA A 43 7.92 2.57 10.31
N TRP A 44 6.88 3.19 10.85
CA TRP A 44 6.49 4.55 10.50
C TRP A 44 7.32 5.62 11.21
N GLY A 45 7.80 5.34 12.41
CA GLY A 45 8.62 6.25 13.21
C GLY A 45 10.11 6.14 12.96
N ASP A 46 10.56 5.15 12.18
CA ASP A 46 11.97 4.98 11.83
C ASP A 46 12.14 4.91 10.31
N VAL A 47 11.79 3.78 9.71
CA VAL A 47 12.08 3.53 8.29
C VAL A 47 11.36 4.56 7.40
N TRP A 48 10.10 4.83 7.65
CA TRP A 48 9.31 5.79 6.86
C TRP A 48 9.64 7.26 7.15
N GLN A 49 10.54 7.53 8.11
CA GLN A 49 11.07 8.87 8.36
C GLN A 49 12.34 9.14 7.54
N ARG A 50 12.96 8.10 6.96
CA ARG A 50 14.24 8.23 6.27
C ARG A 50 14.05 8.92 4.92
N GLU A 51 14.99 9.82 4.61
CA GLU A 51 14.96 10.65 3.40
C GLU A 51 15.64 10.00 2.19
N GLY A 52 16.22 8.80 2.36
CA GLY A 52 16.95 8.11 1.31
C GLY A 52 16.09 7.68 0.12
N LEU A 53 14.78 7.52 0.33
CA LEU A 53 13.79 7.29 -0.73
C LEU A 53 12.62 8.23 -0.46
N ASP A 54 12.05 8.79 -1.51
CA ASP A 54 10.83 9.57 -1.35
C ASP A 54 9.63 8.67 -0.99
N LEU A 55 8.56 9.27 -0.51
CA LEU A 55 7.41 8.51 -0.03
C LEU A 55 6.75 7.70 -1.13
N LYS A 56 6.65 8.25 -2.33
CA LYS A 56 6.05 7.55 -3.48
C LYS A 56 6.85 6.29 -3.82
N THR A 57 8.16 6.41 -3.94
CA THR A 57 9.05 5.29 -4.24
C THR A 57 8.95 4.22 -3.15
N ARG A 58 8.94 4.64 -1.89
CA ARG A 58 8.84 3.71 -0.75
C ARG A 58 7.52 2.95 -0.81
N SER A 59 6.40 3.62 -1.16
CA SER A 59 5.11 2.96 -1.35
C SER A 59 5.13 1.95 -2.50
N LEU A 60 5.72 2.31 -3.63
CA LEU A 60 5.79 1.41 -4.79
C LEU A 60 6.62 0.16 -4.50
N ILE A 61 7.73 0.31 -3.78
CA ILE A 61 8.55 -0.81 -3.32
C ILE A 61 7.73 -1.72 -2.40
N THR A 62 6.97 -1.13 -1.48
CA THR A 62 6.13 -1.89 -0.55
C THR A 62 5.08 -2.70 -1.29
N VAL A 63 4.44 -2.10 -2.30
CA VAL A 63 3.46 -2.79 -3.15
C VAL A 63 4.11 -4.02 -3.82
N ALA A 64 5.32 -3.86 -4.36
CA ALA A 64 6.04 -4.97 -4.98
C ALA A 64 6.36 -6.09 -3.99
N MET A 65 6.82 -5.74 -2.79
CA MET A 65 7.15 -6.71 -1.75
C MET A 65 5.92 -7.49 -1.29
N LEU A 66 4.80 -6.80 -1.08
CA LEU A 66 3.55 -7.45 -0.66
C LEU A 66 2.97 -8.35 -1.75
N THR A 67 3.17 -7.98 -3.01
CA THR A 67 2.83 -8.84 -4.15
C THR A 67 3.62 -10.14 -4.08
N ALA A 68 4.94 -10.04 -3.89
CA ALA A 68 5.81 -11.21 -3.79
C ALA A 68 5.45 -12.11 -2.61
N LEU A 69 5.08 -11.51 -1.48
CA LEU A 69 4.74 -12.24 -0.25
C LEU A 69 3.30 -12.74 -0.24
N GLY A 70 2.47 -12.34 -1.19
CA GLY A 70 1.07 -12.75 -1.26
C GLY A 70 0.18 -12.16 -0.15
N LYS A 71 0.51 -10.99 0.37
CA LYS A 71 -0.22 -10.35 1.46
C LYS A 71 -1.30 -9.43 0.92
N GLN A 72 -2.41 -10.01 0.48
CA GLN A 72 -3.45 -9.29 -0.26
C GLN A 72 -4.15 -8.21 0.55
N HIS A 73 -4.43 -8.46 1.83
CA HIS A 73 -5.09 -7.48 2.69
C HIS A 73 -4.21 -6.22 2.86
N GLU A 74 -2.95 -6.42 3.21
CA GLU A 74 -1.98 -5.33 3.39
C GLU A 74 -1.70 -4.64 2.07
N LEU A 75 -1.71 -5.36 0.96
CA LEU A 75 -1.50 -4.81 -0.37
C LEU A 75 -2.54 -3.75 -0.69
N LYS A 76 -3.81 -4.00 -0.39
CA LYS A 76 -4.89 -3.02 -0.63
C LYS A 76 -4.61 -1.70 0.08
N GLY A 77 -4.24 -1.77 1.35
CA GLY A 77 -3.88 -0.58 2.12
C GLY A 77 -2.68 0.16 1.55
N GLN A 78 -1.67 -0.57 1.11
CA GLN A 78 -0.46 0.04 0.55
C GLN A 78 -0.68 0.60 -0.86
N VAL A 79 -1.57 0.03 -1.65
CA VAL A 79 -1.97 0.64 -2.93
C VAL A 79 -2.64 1.99 -2.68
N ARG A 80 -3.53 2.06 -1.69
CA ARG A 80 -4.13 3.34 -1.28
C ARG A 80 -3.06 4.32 -0.81
N GLY A 81 -2.11 3.84 -0.01
CA GLY A 81 -0.98 4.65 0.45
C GLY A 81 -0.13 5.17 -0.71
N ALA A 82 0.10 4.35 -1.72
CA ALA A 82 0.85 4.76 -2.91
C ALA A 82 0.12 5.90 -3.65
N LEU A 83 -1.19 5.77 -3.82
CA LEU A 83 -2.01 6.84 -4.43
C LEU A 83 -1.94 8.12 -3.59
N ASN A 84 -2.03 8.00 -2.26
CA ASN A 84 -1.92 9.14 -1.35
C ASN A 84 -0.56 9.84 -1.48
N ASN A 85 0.49 9.09 -1.76
CA ASN A 85 1.85 9.61 -1.93
C ASN A 85 2.14 10.08 -3.36
N GLY A 86 1.13 10.15 -4.21
CA GLY A 86 1.25 10.70 -5.55
C GLY A 86 1.57 9.70 -6.66
N ALA A 87 1.55 8.40 -6.37
CA ALA A 87 1.70 7.40 -7.42
C ALA A 87 0.47 7.43 -8.34
N SER A 88 0.71 7.28 -9.63
CA SER A 88 -0.37 7.14 -10.60
C SER A 88 -0.82 5.68 -10.67
N VAL A 89 -2.03 5.49 -11.18
CA VAL A 89 -2.54 4.15 -11.49
C VAL A 89 -1.59 3.44 -12.47
N ALA A 90 -1.07 4.17 -13.45
CA ALA A 90 -0.13 3.63 -14.42
C ALA A 90 1.17 3.16 -13.75
N GLU A 91 1.69 3.91 -12.79
CA GLU A 91 2.89 3.51 -12.06
C GLU A 91 2.66 2.24 -11.24
N ILE A 92 1.51 2.15 -10.58
CA ILE A 92 1.14 0.94 -9.83
C ILE A 92 1.01 -0.26 -10.79
N GLN A 93 0.36 -0.05 -11.93
CA GLN A 93 0.25 -1.08 -12.97
C GLN A 93 1.62 -1.58 -13.42
N GLU A 94 2.56 -0.67 -13.66
CA GLU A 94 3.92 -1.03 -14.07
C GLU A 94 4.66 -1.83 -13.01
N VAL A 95 4.49 -1.49 -11.73
CA VAL A 95 5.09 -2.23 -10.63
C VAL A 95 4.57 -3.68 -10.63
N LEU A 96 3.26 -3.87 -10.78
CA LEU A 96 2.65 -5.19 -10.77
C LEU A 96 3.05 -6.02 -12.00
N LEU A 97 3.13 -5.39 -13.17
CA LEU A 97 3.63 -6.05 -14.39
C LEU A 97 5.08 -6.49 -14.21
N HIS A 98 5.90 -5.61 -13.65
CA HIS A 98 7.29 -5.93 -13.35
C HIS A 98 7.41 -7.11 -12.38
N ALA A 99 6.57 -7.10 -11.34
CA ALA A 99 6.51 -8.18 -10.35
C ALA A 99 6.14 -9.53 -10.98
N SER A 100 5.33 -9.54 -12.06
CA SER A 100 4.93 -10.78 -12.72
C SER A 100 6.13 -11.56 -13.26
N ILE A 101 7.20 -10.87 -13.64
CA ILE A 101 8.41 -11.48 -14.18
C ILE A 101 9.29 -12.07 -13.07
N TYR A 102 9.40 -11.36 -11.95
CA TYR A 102 10.34 -11.75 -10.88
C TYR A 102 9.66 -12.53 -9.74
N CYS A 103 8.34 -12.40 -9.58
CA CYS A 103 7.59 -13.05 -8.49
C CYS A 103 6.61 -14.11 -9.00
N GLY A 104 6.42 -14.19 -10.30
CA GLY A 104 5.50 -15.14 -10.93
C GLY A 104 4.15 -14.53 -11.29
N VAL A 105 3.59 -15.00 -12.39
CA VAL A 105 2.30 -14.52 -12.91
C VAL A 105 1.15 -14.71 -11.92
N PRO A 106 1.02 -15.86 -11.23
CA PRO A 106 -0.09 -16.02 -10.27
C PRO A 106 -0.08 -14.98 -9.16
N ALA A 107 1.08 -14.65 -8.61
CA ALA A 107 1.20 -13.61 -7.58
C ALA A 107 0.76 -12.25 -8.12
N ALA A 108 1.17 -11.91 -9.33
CA ALA A 108 0.80 -10.65 -9.96
C ALA A 108 -0.70 -10.60 -10.28
N VAL A 109 -1.30 -11.69 -10.74
CA VAL A 109 -2.74 -11.74 -11.02
C VAL A 109 -3.55 -11.46 -9.76
N GLU A 110 -3.19 -12.06 -8.63
CA GLU A 110 -3.84 -11.79 -7.36
C GLU A 110 -3.67 -10.35 -6.93
N ALA A 111 -2.46 -9.81 -7.10
CA ALA A 111 -2.18 -8.42 -6.76
C ALA A 111 -2.99 -7.45 -7.62
N PHE A 112 -3.15 -7.73 -8.92
CA PHE A 112 -4.00 -6.93 -9.80
C PHE A 112 -5.46 -6.93 -9.33
N ARG A 113 -5.99 -8.07 -8.90
CA ARG A 113 -7.36 -8.16 -8.36
C ARG A 113 -7.50 -7.29 -7.12
N SER A 114 -6.57 -7.39 -6.20
CA SER A 114 -6.60 -6.59 -4.96
C SER A 114 -6.45 -5.11 -5.24
N ALA A 115 -5.50 -4.75 -6.10
CA ALA A 115 -5.26 -3.36 -6.47
C ALA A 115 -6.45 -2.76 -7.22
N ALA A 116 -7.10 -3.53 -8.08
CA ALA A 116 -8.27 -3.08 -8.84
C ALA A 116 -9.41 -2.62 -7.92
N GLU A 117 -9.63 -3.30 -6.80
CA GLU A 117 -10.65 -2.90 -5.84
C GLU A 117 -10.38 -1.50 -5.28
N VAL A 118 -9.12 -1.18 -5.03
CA VAL A 118 -8.71 0.12 -4.50
C VAL A 118 -8.76 1.19 -5.58
N VAL A 119 -8.19 0.90 -6.74
CA VAL A 119 -8.13 1.82 -7.88
C VAL A 119 -9.53 2.19 -8.34
N ASP A 120 -10.42 1.21 -8.50
CA ASP A 120 -11.80 1.43 -8.93
C ASP A 120 -12.59 2.23 -7.88
N GLY A 121 -12.30 2.03 -6.60
CA GLY A 121 -12.96 2.74 -5.52
C GLY A 121 -12.38 4.11 -5.21
N SER A 122 -11.21 4.47 -5.77
CA SER A 122 -10.51 5.73 -5.45
C SER A 122 -10.99 6.93 -6.28
N GLY A 123 -11.77 6.70 -7.31
CA GLY A 123 -12.16 7.76 -8.27
C GLY A 123 -11.09 8.08 -9.31
N VAL A 124 -9.96 7.35 -9.32
CA VAL A 124 -8.84 7.54 -10.26
C VAL A 124 -8.85 6.45 -11.33
N SER A 125 -9.93 5.70 -11.42
CA SER A 125 -10.07 4.55 -12.29
C SER A 125 -9.96 4.90 -13.76
N SER A 126 -9.30 4.02 -14.51
CA SER A 126 -9.33 4.05 -15.98
C SER A 126 -10.68 3.54 -16.49
N ALA A 127 -10.93 3.79 -17.78
CA ALA A 127 -12.16 3.37 -18.43
C ALA A 127 -12.33 1.85 -18.35
N ARG A 128 -13.56 1.42 -18.04
CA ARG A 128 -13.94 0.02 -18.07
C ARG A 128 -14.37 -0.37 -19.48
N GLY A 129 -14.32 -1.65 -19.75
CA GLY A 129 -14.84 -2.19 -20.99
C GLY A 129 -14.01 -1.80 -22.22
N VAL A 130 -12.72 -1.60 -22.04
CA VAL A 130 -11.81 -1.36 -23.17
C VAL A 130 -11.80 -2.59 -24.07
N PRO A 131 -12.08 -2.42 -25.37
CA PRO A 131 -12.05 -3.55 -26.30
C PRO A 131 -10.68 -4.21 -26.33
N ILE A 132 -10.68 -5.54 -26.43
CA ILE A 132 -9.44 -6.30 -26.58
C ILE A 132 -9.05 -6.27 -28.04
N ALA A 133 -7.84 -5.78 -28.36
CA ALA A 133 -7.35 -5.73 -29.73
C ALA A 133 -7.22 -7.15 -30.29
N GLY A 134 -7.77 -7.38 -31.48
CA GLY A 134 -7.70 -8.67 -32.15
C GLY A 134 -8.74 -9.70 -31.70
N VAL A 135 -9.70 -9.30 -30.89
CA VAL A 135 -10.83 -10.15 -30.46
C VAL A 135 -12.12 -9.56 -31.05
N ASP A 136 -12.83 -10.36 -31.81
CA ASP A 136 -14.12 -9.98 -32.41
C ASP A 136 -15.28 -10.20 -31.44
#